data_3752b043fbeef2309e0c2a4323d685e8
#
_entry.id   3752b043fbeef2309e0c2a4323d685e8
#
_cell.length_a   1.000
_cell.length_b   1.000
_cell.length_c   1.000
_cell.angle_alpha   90.00
_cell.angle_beta   90.00
_cell.angle_gamma   90.00
#
_symmetry.space_group_name_H-M   'P 1'
#
loop_
_entity.id
_entity.type
_entity.pdbx_description
1 polymer ?
#
loop_
_entity_poly.entity_id
_entity_poly.type
_entity_poly.pdbx_seq_one_letter_code
_entity_poly.pdbx_strand_id
1 'polypeptide(L)'
;MNSRQPITLSRSCEATEIPSGIRATLPAGSPVTLMQSLGGSYTVTNDRGYMYRIDASDADAIGLSPAQAEPPPRDLGNFNEQLVWEQLKTVFDPEIPVNIVDLGLIYSCEITPVDAGNKIDIKMSMTAPGCGMGNVLKADVEKKISGLPSVKEVQVEVVFDPPWNPTRMSDAAKLQLGFDLDYGT
;
A
#
# COMPACT_ATOMS: atom_id res chain seq x y z
N MET A 1 15.94 11.79 9.77
CA MET A 1 15.12 12.92 10.30
C MET A 1 14.25 13.39 9.15
N ASN A 2 13.02 12.88 9.04
CA ASN A 2 12.07 13.38 8.03
C ASN A 2 11.53 14.71 8.53
N SER A 3 12.02 15.80 7.95
CA SER A 3 11.48 17.13 8.19
C SER A 3 10.03 17.16 7.70
N ARG A 4 9.08 17.20 8.63
CA ARG A 4 7.66 17.47 8.36
C ARG A 4 7.56 18.89 7.81
N GLN A 5 7.75 19.05 6.51
CA GLN A 5 7.65 20.37 5.88
C GLN A 5 6.20 20.62 5.46
N PRO A 6 5.64 21.78 5.80
CA PRO A 6 4.35 22.18 5.27
C PRO A 6 4.49 22.44 3.75
N ILE A 7 3.57 21.89 2.99
CA ILE A 7 3.48 21.99 1.54
C ILE A 7 2.16 22.68 1.22
N THR A 8 2.16 23.59 0.28
CA THR A 8 0.93 24.17 -0.26
C THR A 8 0.62 23.50 -1.59
N LEU A 9 -0.59 22.97 -1.74
CA LEU A 9 -1.02 22.32 -2.97
C LEU A 9 -0.98 23.31 -4.15
N SER A 10 -0.25 22.94 -5.21
CA SER A 10 -0.10 23.77 -6.41
C SER A 10 -1.36 23.75 -7.30
N ARG A 11 -2.13 22.68 -7.25
CA ARG A 11 -3.42 22.50 -7.91
C ARG A 11 -4.35 21.64 -7.06
N SER A 12 -5.63 21.60 -7.42
CA SER A 12 -6.55 20.64 -6.84
C SER A 12 -6.16 19.21 -7.25
N CYS A 13 -6.30 18.25 -6.34
CA CYS A 13 -6.03 16.85 -6.60
C CYS A 13 -7.05 15.95 -5.90
N GLU A 14 -7.23 14.75 -6.46
CA GLU A 14 -8.01 13.70 -5.83
C GLU A 14 -7.20 13.06 -4.71
N ALA A 15 -7.87 12.77 -3.61
CA ALA A 15 -7.28 12.12 -2.46
C ALA A 15 -8.27 11.16 -1.81
N THR A 16 -7.77 10.26 -1.00
CA THR A 16 -8.59 9.35 -0.21
C THR A 16 -8.39 9.64 1.27
N GLU A 17 -9.47 9.94 1.98
CA GLU A 17 -9.40 10.18 3.43
C GLU A 17 -9.09 8.89 4.19
N ILE A 18 -8.17 8.99 5.15
CA ILE A 18 -7.73 7.89 6.00
C ILE A 18 -8.32 8.10 7.41
N PRO A 19 -8.88 7.10 8.04
CA PRO A 19 -9.04 5.70 7.61
C PRO A 19 -10.38 5.40 6.90
N SER A 20 -11.20 6.41 6.60
CA SER A 20 -12.56 6.22 6.08
C SER A 20 -12.61 5.59 4.69
N GLY A 21 -11.56 5.77 3.88
CA GLY A 21 -11.54 5.35 2.48
C GLY A 21 -12.41 6.22 1.56
N ILE A 22 -12.94 7.33 2.06
CA ILE A 22 -13.80 8.24 1.30
C ILE A 22 -12.96 9.08 0.34
N ARG A 23 -13.38 9.17 -0.92
CA ARG A 23 -12.74 10.07 -1.87
C ARG A 23 -13.05 11.51 -1.55
N ALA A 24 -12.03 12.35 -1.62
CA ALA A 24 -12.11 13.79 -1.38
C ALA A 24 -11.28 14.52 -2.43
N THR A 25 -11.66 15.75 -2.73
CA THR A 25 -10.85 16.65 -3.55
C THR A 25 -10.19 17.67 -2.64
N LEU A 26 -8.87 17.69 -2.62
CA LEU A 26 -8.11 18.72 -1.90
C LEU A 26 -7.94 19.95 -2.82
N PRO A 27 -8.42 21.13 -2.42
CA PRO A 27 -8.32 22.33 -3.25
C PRO A 27 -6.89 22.83 -3.44
N ALA A 28 -6.61 23.50 -4.56
CA ALA A 28 -5.39 24.25 -4.74
C ALA A 28 -5.20 25.28 -3.60
N GLY A 29 -3.97 25.49 -3.17
CA GLY A 29 -3.65 26.40 -2.06
C GLY A 29 -3.85 25.81 -0.65
N SER A 30 -4.38 24.58 -0.53
CA SER A 30 -4.52 23.91 0.78
C SER A 30 -3.16 23.62 1.39
N PRO A 31 -2.93 24.00 2.67
CA PRO A 31 -1.72 23.62 3.39
C PRO A 31 -1.83 22.15 3.83
N VAL A 32 -0.80 21.36 3.56
CA VAL A 32 -0.68 19.97 4.00
C VAL A 32 0.73 19.69 4.48
N THR A 33 0.88 18.68 5.32
CA THR A 33 2.18 18.19 5.78
C THR A 33 2.38 16.77 5.29
N LEU A 34 3.48 16.50 4.58
CA LEU A 34 3.83 15.16 4.13
C LEU A 34 4.24 14.30 5.32
N MET A 35 3.55 13.20 5.52
CA MET A 35 3.80 12.23 6.59
C MET A 35 4.57 11.01 6.08
N GLN A 36 4.20 10.52 4.89
CA GLN A 36 4.75 9.30 4.31
C GLN A 36 4.81 9.41 2.79
N SER A 37 5.88 8.85 2.21
CA SER A 37 6.07 8.70 0.76
C SER A 37 6.60 7.30 0.51
N LEU A 38 5.71 6.34 0.33
CA LEU A 38 6.03 4.92 0.18
C LEU A 38 5.10 4.26 -0.85
N GLY A 39 5.63 3.28 -1.58
CA GLY A 39 4.85 2.44 -2.47
C GLY A 39 4.17 3.15 -3.64
N GLY A 40 4.61 4.37 -3.99
CA GLY A 40 4.00 5.16 -5.06
C GLY A 40 2.74 5.91 -4.62
N SER A 41 2.58 6.17 -3.33
CA SER A 41 1.55 7.03 -2.77
C SER A 41 2.12 7.94 -1.68
N TYR A 42 1.37 8.99 -1.36
CA TYR A 42 1.77 10.01 -0.39
C TYR A 42 0.69 10.15 0.66
N THR A 43 1.05 10.01 1.94
CA THR A 43 0.14 10.33 3.04
C THR A 43 0.45 11.74 3.53
N VAL A 44 -0.56 12.59 3.53
CA VAL A 44 -0.48 13.98 3.99
C VAL A 44 -1.51 14.23 5.09
N THR A 45 -1.21 15.20 5.94
CA THR A 45 -2.14 15.69 6.98
C THR A 45 -2.46 17.15 6.71
N ASN A 46 -3.72 17.55 6.80
CA ASN A 46 -4.12 18.96 6.73
C ASN A 46 -3.97 19.66 8.09
N ASP A 47 -4.26 20.96 8.13
CA ASP A 47 -4.21 21.82 9.32
C ASP A 47 -5.21 21.41 10.43
N ARG A 48 -6.24 20.63 10.07
CA ARG A 48 -7.26 20.11 11.00
C ARG A 48 -6.92 18.72 11.54
N GLY A 49 -5.80 18.13 11.11
CA GLY A 49 -5.36 16.80 11.55
C GLY A 49 -5.98 15.63 10.75
N TYR A 50 -6.77 15.90 9.70
CA TYR A 50 -7.26 14.84 8.83
C TYR A 50 -6.14 14.33 7.93
N MET A 51 -6.05 13.02 7.79
CA MET A 51 -5.08 12.36 6.92
C MET A 51 -5.70 12.01 5.57
N TYR A 52 -4.92 12.17 4.51
CA TYR A 52 -5.30 11.86 3.15
C TYR A 52 -4.18 11.11 2.44
N ARG A 53 -4.56 10.15 1.62
CA ARG A 53 -3.67 9.50 0.67
C ARG A 53 -3.84 10.16 -0.70
N ILE A 54 -2.73 10.56 -1.29
CA ILE A 54 -2.61 11.09 -2.65
C ILE A 54 -1.87 10.05 -3.48
N ASP A 55 -2.38 9.71 -4.66
CA ASP A 55 -1.74 8.77 -5.55
C ASP A 55 -0.54 9.40 -6.31
N ALA A 56 0.37 8.56 -6.80
CA ALA A 56 1.54 9.02 -7.54
C ALA A 56 1.22 9.90 -8.76
N SER A 57 0.06 9.71 -9.39
CA SER A 57 -0.42 10.52 -10.51
C SER A 57 -0.61 12.00 -10.15
N ASP A 58 -0.84 12.29 -8.88
CA ASP A 58 -1.07 13.63 -8.35
C ASP A 58 0.11 14.17 -7.51
N ALA A 59 1.28 13.54 -7.59
CA ALA A 59 2.49 13.96 -6.88
C ALA A 59 2.90 15.42 -7.16
N ASP A 60 2.66 15.88 -8.38
CA ASP A 60 2.93 17.27 -8.79
C ASP A 60 2.11 18.29 -8.00
N ALA A 61 0.92 17.93 -7.52
CA ALA A 61 0.09 18.79 -6.67
C ALA A 61 0.79 19.14 -5.35
N ILE A 62 1.63 18.26 -4.83
CA ILE A 62 2.44 18.47 -3.62
C ILE A 62 3.90 18.84 -3.94
N GLY A 63 4.18 19.23 -5.19
CA GLY A 63 5.52 19.66 -5.62
C GLY A 63 6.54 18.53 -5.72
N LEU A 64 6.09 17.29 -5.77
CA LEU A 64 6.95 16.13 -5.97
C LEU A 64 6.83 15.66 -7.43
N SER A 65 7.92 15.16 -7.97
CA SER A 65 7.83 14.38 -9.20
C SER A 65 7.03 13.11 -8.90
N PRO A 66 6.21 12.61 -9.84
CA PRO A 66 5.59 11.31 -9.67
C PRO A 66 6.69 10.36 -9.22
N ALA A 67 6.57 9.84 -7.99
CA ALA A 67 7.50 8.81 -7.56
C ALA A 67 7.45 7.80 -8.69
N GLN A 68 8.58 7.58 -9.33
CA GLN A 68 8.67 6.47 -10.25
C GLN A 68 8.26 5.30 -9.37
N ALA A 69 7.03 4.84 -9.53
CA ALA A 69 6.66 3.53 -9.02
C ALA A 69 7.85 2.70 -9.42
N GLU A 70 8.59 2.16 -8.44
CA GLU A 70 9.78 1.40 -8.78
C GLU A 70 9.38 0.53 -9.93
N PRO A 71 9.96 0.74 -11.12
CA PRO A 71 9.48 0.03 -12.29
C PRO A 71 9.58 -1.44 -11.93
N PRO A 72 8.58 -2.25 -12.27
CA PRO A 72 8.68 -3.68 -12.05
C PRO A 72 10.07 -4.10 -12.51
N PRO A 73 10.77 -4.96 -11.77
CA PRO A 73 12.18 -5.31 -12.06
C PRO A 73 12.35 -5.50 -13.57
N ARG A 74 13.23 -4.74 -14.20
CA ARG A 74 13.33 -4.63 -15.66
C ARG A 74 13.78 -5.93 -16.34
N ASP A 75 14.15 -6.93 -15.56
CA ASP A 75 14.47 -8.26 -16.03
C ASP A 75 13.34 -9.23 -15.68
N LEU A 76 12.18 -8.97 -16.30
CA LEU A 76 11.03 -9.86 -16.24
C LEU A 76 11.28 -11.05 -17.15
N GLY A 77 12.38 -11.74 -16.92
CA GLY A 77 12.55 -13.14 -17.30
C GLY A 77 11.34 -13.92 -16.78
N ASN A 78 11.21 -15.14 -17.16
CA ASN A 78 10.09 -16.02 -16.86
C ASN A 78 9.40 -15.70 -15.51
N PHE A 79 8.06 -15.55 -15.54
CA PHE A 79 7.23 -15.42 -14.35
C PHE A 79 7.63 -16.44 -13.27
N ASN A 80 7.77 -15.97 -12.04
CA ASN A 80 7.95 -16.83 -10.88
C ASN A 80 7.18 -16.25 -9.68
N GLU A 81 6.91 -17.08 -8.69
CA GLU A 81 6.18 -16.69 -7.48
C GLU A 81 6.88 -15.57 -6.69
N GLN A 82 8.20 -15.55 -6.71
CA GLN A 82 8.96 -14.53 -5.98
C GLN A 82 8.67 -13.11 -6.49
N LEU A 83 8.44 -12.94 -7.80
CA LEU A 83 8.05 -11.64 -8.37
C LEU A 83 6.73 -11.14 -7.78
N VAL A 84 5.78 -12.04 -7.51
CA VAL A 84 4.50 -11.69 -6.88
C VAL A 84 4.76 -11.16 -5.48
N TRP A 85 5.55 -11.87 -4.68
CA TRP A 85 5.90 -11.44 -3.32
C TRP A 85 6.68 -10.13 -3.29
N GLU A 86 7.61 -9.92 -4.22
CA GLU A 86 8.36 -8.66 -4.34
C GLU A 86 7.42 -7.49 -4.67
N GLN A 87 6.45 -7.70 -5.55
CA GLN A 87 5.44 -6.67 -5.85
C GLN A 87 4.52 -6.40 -4.66
N LEU A 88 4.09 -7.42 -3.93
CA LEU A 88 3.28 -7.25 -2.72
C LEU A 88 4.02 -6.44 -1.65
N LYS A 89 5.34 -6.59 -1.52
CA LYS A 89 6.18 -5.79 -0.61
C LYS A 89 6.27 -4.30 -0.99
N THR A 90 5.88 -3.94 -2.19
CA THR A 90 5.81 -2.52 -2.59
C THR A 90 4.49 -1.84 -2.22
N VAL A 91 3.51 -2.59 -1.72
CA VAL A 91 2.25 -2.05 -1.21
C VAL A 91 2.40 -1.77 0.28
N PHE A 92 2.15 -0.53 0.70
CA PHE A 92 2.30 -0.08 2.08
C PHE A 92 0.94 0.30 2.68
N ASP A 93 0.80 0.05 3.97
CA ASP A 93 -0.32 0.58 4.73
C ASP A 93 -0.22 2.12 4.78
N PRO A 94 -1.31 2.86 4.60
CA PRO A 94 -1.26 4.33 4.57
C PRO A 94 -1.02 4.99 5.94
N GLU A 95 -1.25 4.27 7.04
CA GLU A 95 -1.07 4.76 8.40
C GLU A 95 0.20 4.20 9.05
N ILE A 96 0.56 2.96 8.68
CA ILE A 96 1.70 2.23 9.25
C ILE A 96 2.79 2.15 8.17
N PRO A 97 4.00 2.72 8.38
CA PRO A 97 5.05 2.77 7.36
C PRO A 97 5.73 1.40 7.15
N VAL A 98 4.92 0.36 6.99
CA VAL A 98 5.33 -1.03 6.76
C VAL A 98 4.52 -1.60 5.61
N ASN A 99 5.14 -2.42 4.76
CA ASN A 99 4.42 -3.06 3.66
C ASN A 99 3.48 -4.16 4.16
N ILE A 100 2.47 -4.48 3.34
CA ILE A 100 1.40 -5.42 3.72
C ILE A 100 1.88 -6.85 3.95
N VAL A 101 3.01 -7.26 3.37
CA VAL A 101 3.61 -8.59 3.58
C VAL A 101 4.23 -8.65 4.97
N ASP A 102 5.06 -7.68 5.32
CA ASP A 102 5.72 -7.61 6.63
C ASP A 102 4.74 -7.32 7.76
N LEU A 103 3.63 -6.64 7.48
CA LEU A 103 2.50 -6.53 8.42
C LEU A 103 1.74 -7.85 8.63
N GLY A 104 2.00 -8.86 7.79
CA GLY A 104 1.29 -10.14 7.87
C GLY A 104 -0.17 -10.05 7.43
N LEU A 105 -0.49 -9.12 6.54
CA LEU A 105 -1.83 -8.95 5.99
C LEU A 105 -2.15 -9.95 4.88
N ILE A 106 -1.15 -10.55 4.23
CA ILE A 106 -1.36 -11.57 3.21
C ILE A 106 -1.56 -12.93 3.88
N TYR A 107 -2.73 -13.49 3.69
CA TYR A 107 -3.11 -14.78 4.30
C TYR A 107 -2.85 -15.96 3.37
N SER A 108 -3.12 -15.78 2.07
CA SER A 108 -2.74 -16.75 1.03
C SER A 108 -2.46 -16.04 -0.29
N CYS A 109 -1.61 -16.65 -1.08
CA CYS A 109 -1.35 -16.27 -2.45
C CYS A 109 -1.25 -17.57 -3.26
N GLU A 110 -2.24 -17.82 -4.10
CA GLU A 110 -2.32 -19.02 -4.92
C GLU A 110 -2.11 -18.64 -6.38
N ILE A 111 -1.23 -19.36 -7.05
CA ILE A 111 -0.89 -19.15 -8.45
C ILE A 111 -1.36 -20.37 -9.23
N THR A 112 -2.31 -20.16 -10.13
CA THR A 112 -2.87 -21.23 -10.96
C THR A 112 -2.53 -20.96 -12.41
N PRO A 113 -1.83 -21.89 -13.11
CA PRO A 113 -1.62 -21.78 -14.54
C PRO A 113 -2.96 -21.80 -15.29
N VAL A 114 -3.11 -20.88 -16.25
CA VAL A 114 -4.26 -20.77 -17.15
C VAL A 114 -3.77 -20.63 -18.59
N ASP A 115 -4.67 -20.66 -19.55
CA ASP A 115 -4.31 -20.47 -20.96
C ASP A 115 -3.55 -19.15 -21.15
N ALA A 116 -2.34 -19.29 -21.67
CA ALA A 116 -1.41 -18.19 -21.96
C ALA A 116 -0.94 -17.36 -20.75
N GLY A 117 -0.95 -17.91 -19.51
CA GLY A 117 -0.40 -17.20 -18.37
C GLY A 117 -0.77 -17.79 -17.02
N ASN A 118 -0.99 -16.92 -16.03
CA ASN A 118 -1.30 -17.31 -14.67
C ASN A 118 -2.49 -16.49 -14.13
N LYS A 119 -3.32 -17.16 -13.34
CA LYS A 119 -4.29 -16.53 -12.44
C LYS A 119 -3.69 -16.48 -11.05
N ILE A 120 -3.87 -15.35 -10.36
CA ILE A 120 -3.38 -15.15 -9.01
C ILE A 120 -4.55 -14.81 -8.08
N ASP A 121 -4.78 -15.67 -7.10
CA ASP A 121 -5.80 -15.52 -6.09
C ASP A 121 -5.14 -15.14 -4.76
N ILE A 122 -5.45 -13.95 -4.22
CA ILE A 122 -4.85 -13.43 -3.00
C ILE A 122 -5.93 -13.23 -1.95
N LYS A 123 -5.73 -13.77 -0.76
CA LYS A 123 -6.52 -13.42 0.42
C LYS A 123 -5.70 -12.53 1.33
N MET A 124 -6.24 -11.37 1.65
CA MET A 124 -5.60 -10.42 2.53
C MET A 124 -6.55 -9.94 3.62
N SER A 125 -6.00 -9.49 4.73
CA SER A 125 -6.76 -8.89 5.83
C SER A 125 -6.38 -7.42 6.02
N MET A 126 -6.98 -6.80 7.02
CA MET A 126 -6.70 -5.43 7.44
C MET A 126 -6.31 -5.42 8.91
N THR A 127 -5.52 -4.43 9.32
CA THR A 127 -5.11 -4.24 10.72
C THR A 127 -6.29 -3.92 11.65
N ALA A 128 -7.39 -3.40 11.09
CA ALA A 128 -8.62 -3.16 11.83
C ALA A 128 -9.84 -3.55 10.98
N PRO A 129 -10.82 -4.28 11.56
CA PRO A 129 -12.07 -4.55 10.89
C PRO A 129 -12.85 -3.24 10.65
N GLY A 130 -13.47 -3.12 9.46
CA GLY A 130 -14.24 -1.92 9.10
C GLY A 130 -13.41 -0.74 8.62
N CYS A 131 -12.08 -0.89 8.46
CA CYS A 131 -11.25 0.13 7.84
C CYS A 131 -11.68 0.33 6.38
N GLY A 132 -12.09 1.56 6.03
CA GLY A 132 -12.49 1.93 4.66
C GLY A 132 -11.37 1.79 3.63
N MET A 133 -10.12 1.71 4.09
CA MET A 133 -8.95 1.56 3.23
C MET A 133 -8.81 0.17 2.60
N GLY A 134 -9.58 -0.84 3.05
CA GLY A 134 -9.51 -2.20 2.51
C GLY A 134 -9.69 -2.26 1.00
N ASN A 135 -10.66 -1.53 0.45
CA ASN A 135 -10.88 -1.46 -1.00
C ASN A 135 -9.75 -0.74 -1.73
N VAL A 136 -9.12 0.25 -1.09
CA VAL A 136 -7.99 0.99 -1.67
C VAL A 136 -6.76 0.10 -1.76
N LEU A 137 -6.41 -0.59 -0.67
CA LEU A 137 -5.29 -1.53 -0.65
C LEU A 137 -5.52 -2.71 -1.59
N LYS A 138 -6.76 -3.24 -1.64
CA LYS A 138 -7.14 -4.26 -2.61
C LYS A 138 -6.86 -3.81 -4.04
N ALA A 139 -7.32 -2.61 -4.43
CA ALA A 139 -7.09 -2.05 -5.76
C ALA A 139 -5.60 -1.84 -6.07
N ASP A 140 -4.80 -1.44 -5.08
CA ASP A 140 -3.34 -1.31 -5.22
C ASP A 140 -2.69 -2.66 -5.51
N VAL A 141 -3.08 -3.69 -4.75
CA VAL A 141 -2.59 -5.06 -4.96
C VAL A 141 -2.97 -5.54 -6.35
N GLU A 142 -4.24 -5.44 -6.73
CA GLU A 142 -4.74 -5.84 -8.06
C GLU A 142 -3.96 -5.14 -9.17
N LYS A 143 -3.78 -3.82 -9.08
CA LYS A 143 -3.05 -3.01 -10.07
C LYS A 143 -1.59 -3.45 -10.21
N LYS A 144 -0.88 -3.65 -9.10
CA LYS A 144 0.54 -4.00 -9.10
C LYS A 144 0.78 -5.42 -9.59
N ILE A 145 -0.04 -6.37 -9.18
CA ILE A 145 0.10 -7.77 -9.59
C ILE A 145 -0.33 -7.97 -11.05
N SER A 146 -1.38 -7.28 -11.51
CA SER A 146 -1.79 -7.32 -12.93
C SER A 146 -0.72 -6.77 -13.88
N GLY A 147 0.18 -5.92 -13.38
CA GLY A 147 1.31 -5.39 -14.16
C GLY A 147 2.45 -6.39 -14.37
N LEU A 148 2.43 -7.56 -13.72
CA LEU A 148 3.46 -8.57 -13.87
C LEU A 148 3.32 -9.33 -15.20
N PRO A 149 4.43 -9.78 -15.80
CA PRO A 149 4.40 -10.55 -17.04
C PRO A 149 3.67 -11.87 -16.81
N SER A 150 3.00 -12.33 -17.83
CA SER A 150 2.25 -13.60 -17.84
C SER A 150 1.13 -13.69 -16.78
N VAL A 151 0.77 -12.61 -16.12
CA VAL A 151 -0.44 -12.54 -15.28
C VAL A 151 -1.63 -12.20 -16.16
N LYS A 152 -2.68 -13.00 -16.11
CA LYS A 152 -3.91 -12.84 -16.89
C LYS A 152 -5.10 -12.44 -16.06
N GLU A 153 -5.15 -12.93 -14.84
CA GLU A 153 -6.24 -12.66 -13.92
C GLU A 153 -5.69 -12.48 -12.50
N VAL A 154 -6.20 -11.50 -11.80
CA VAL A 154 -5.89 -11.27 -10.39
C VAL A 154 -7.20 -11.14 -9.64
N GLN A 155 -7.37 -11.93 -8.61
CA GLN A 155 -8.50 -11.83 -7.70
C GLN A 155 -7.99 -11.57 -6.29
N VAL A 156 -8.44 -10.49 -5.68
CA VAL A 156 -8.08 -10.15 -4.30
C VAL A 156 -9.33 -10.16 -3.44
N GLU A 157 -9.30 -10.91 -2.37
CA GLU A 157 -10.37 -11.01 -1.39
C GLU A 157 -9.88 -10.44 -0.05
N VAL A 158 -10.66 -9.54 0.55
CA VAL A 158 -10.41 -9.05 1.90
C VAL A 158 -11.18 -9.91 2.88
N VAL A 159 -10.46 -10.58 3.78
CA VAL A 159 -11.02 -11.52 4.78
C VAL A 159 -10.71 -11.02 6.18
N PHE A 160 -11.62 -11.29 7.13
CA PHE A 160 -11.50 -10.89 8.54
C PHE A 160 -11.51 -12.09 9.49
N ASP A 161 -11.49 -13.29 8.93
CA ASP A 161 -11.42 -14.53 9.69
C ASP A 161 -10.30 -15.42 9.15
N PRO A 162 -9.31 -15.79 10.00
CA PRO A 162 -9.10 -15.31 11.37
C PRO A 162 -8.76 -13.81 11.41
N PRO A 163 -9.09 -13.10 12.52
CA PRO A 163 -8.77 -11.69 12.65
C PRO A 163 -7.26 -11.47 12.66
N TRP A 164 -6.83 -10.39 12.04
CA TRP A 164 -5.42 -9.99 12.10
C TRP A 164 -5.01 -9.65 13.53
N ASN A 165 -3.77 -9.99 13.88
CA ASN A 165 -3.15 -9.58 15.13
C ASN A 165 -1.64 -9.31 14.93
N PRO A 166 -1.00 -8.55 15.83
CA PRO A 166 0.41 -8.17 15.69
C PRO A 166 1.40 -9.33 15.65
N THR A 167 1.04 -10.53 16.12
CA THR A 167 1.94 -11.69 16.08
C THR A 167 2.24 -12.14 14.65
N ARG A 168 1.38 -11.77 13.69
CA ARG A 168 1.56 -12.07 12.26
C ARG A 168 2.61 -11.22 11.57
N MET A 169 3.02 -10.10 12.19
CA MET A 169 4.06 -9.25 11.64
C MET A 169 5.41 -9.97 11.59
N SER A 170 6.22 -9.65 10.57
CA SER A 170 7.63 -10.05 10.54
C SER A 170 8.39 -9.43 11.72
N ASP A 171 9.48 -10.07 12.15
CA ASP A 171 10.31 -9.53 13.22
C ASP A 171 10.88 -8.16 12.88
N ALA A 172 11.21 -7.94 11.59
CA ALA A 172 11.65 -6.64 11.11
C ALA A 172 10.57 -5.56 11.28
N ALA A 173 9.32 -5.88 10.97
CA ALA A 173 8.19 -4.96 11.16
C ALA A 173 7.94 -4.66 12.64
N LYS A 174 7.99 -5.69 13.49
CA LYS A 174 7.86 -5.52 14.95
C LYS A 174 8.92 -4.58 15.49
N LEU A 175 10.20 -4.80 15.16
CA LEU A 175 11.31 -3.94 15.56
C LEU A 175 11.15 -2.50 15.06
N GLN A 176 10.75 -2.32 13.80
CA GLN A 176 10.53 -1.01 13.20
C GLN A 176 9.43 -0.23 13.94
N LEU A 177 8.40 -0.93 14.44
CA LEU A 177 7.28 -0.33 15.15
C LEU A 177 7.50 -0.27 16.68
N GLY A 178 8.65 -0.73 17.19
CA GLY A 178 9.00 -0.68 18.59
C GLY A 178 8.34 -1.77 19.44
N PHE A 179 7.91 -2.87 18.84
CA PHE A 179 7.49 -4.05 19.58
C PHE A 179 8.70 -4.85 20.05
N ASP A 180 8.66 -5.31 21.30
CA ASP A 180 9.66 -6.24 21.80
C ASP A 180 9.51 -7.59 21.09
N LEU A 181 10.62 -8.17 20.67
CA LEU A 181 10.63 -9.54 20.19
C LEU A 181 10.65 -10.45 21.42
N ASP A 182 9.49 -11.01 21.79
CA ASP A 182 9.43 -12.09 22.75
C ASP A 182 10.08 -13.34 22.13
N TYR A 183 11.38 -13.45 22.31
CA TYR A 183 12.05 -14.75 22.17
C TYR A 183 11.65 -15.56 23.40
N GLY A 184 10.54 -16.30 23.30
CA GLY A 184 10.09 -17.20 24.34
C GLY A 184 11.24 -18.12 24.76
N THR A 185 11.65 -17.98 26.02
CA THR A 185 12.55 -18.89 26.74
C THR A 185 11.87 -20.22 27.01
#